data_3e7ce87322bba3cdf6f952be9f91eef0
#
_entry.id   3e7ce87322bba3cdf6f952be9f91eef0
#
_cell.length_a   1.000
_cell.length_b   1.000
_cell.length_c   1.000
_cell.angle_alpha   90.00
_cell.angle_beta   90.00
_cell.angle_gamma   90.00
#
_symmetry.space_group_name_H-M   'P 1'
#
loop_
_entity.id
_entity.type
_entity.pdbx_description
1 polymer ?
#
loop_
_entity_poly.entity_id
_entity_poly.type
_entity_poly.pdbx_seq_one_letter_code
_entity_poly.pdbx_strand_id
1 'polypeptide(L)'
;IGCAGLLMAILPKIISRWFAPNKRGFGMSLCTPGANFAALILGVVAPLVINGLGWNMAYVAFGIYFAFITVFVALTFREGPEEKGLAPYGAPKGTQAAPAPKLEEKAVASGKKVSPLRQVARMGITWHFGLFYAVYQLGYMAATQYYVVSMTGNGFDLATAAFSLTIGGVLTIITELVVGSLSDRFERKNMIGIMVACTGVLSAGYAIYLLNTPAPDLIPCYFFIALISASTGVITVIMSGAGEYYNDECRATGTGMIGTINIVGRYLGPWVAGIVIDATGQTAYAFVIVAVAMIVSCFIAFAMPRAATVQAKWAANN
;
A
#
# COMPACT_ATOMS: atom_id res chain seq x y z
N ILE A 1 7.44 13.39 2.58
CA ILE A 1 6.06 13.27 2.03
C ILE A 1 6.11 13.10 0.51
N GLY A 2 6.81 13.95 -0.24
CA GLY A 2 6.89 13.89 -1.70
C GLY A 2 7.52 12.61 -2.29
N CYS A 3 8.55 12.07 -1.65
CA CYS A 3 9.32 10.93 -2.18
C CYS A 3 8.52 9.63 -2.30
N ALA A 4 7.61 9.35 -1.38
CA ALA A 4 6.81 8.13 -1.41
C ALA A 4 5.80 8.10 -2.58
N GLY A 5 5.23 9.25 -2.94
CA GLY A 5 4.33 9.38 -4.09
C GLY A 5 5.03 9.17 -5.42
N LEU A 6 6.28 9.64 -5.56
CA LEU A 6 7.09 9.46 -6.76
C LEU A 6 7.42 7.98 -7.00
N LEU A 7 7.78 7.22 -5.96
CA LEU A 7 8.07 5.80 -6.08
C LEU A 7 6.86 4.99 -6.58
N MET A 8 5.65 5.31 -6.09
CA MET A 8 4.43 4.63 -6.51
C MET A 8 4.09 4.83 -8.00
N ALA A 9 4.46 5.98 -8.58
CA ALA A 9 4.27 6.25 -10.01
C ALA A 9 5.38 5.64 -10.88
N ILE A 10 6.62 5.63 -10.38
CA ILE A 10 7.80 5.19 -11.14
C ILE A 10 7.90 3.66 -11.19
N LEU A 11 7.59 2.96 -10.09
CA LEU A 11 7.73 1.51 -9.97
C LEU A 11 6.99 0.73 -11.07
N PRO A 12 5.70 0.96 -11.36
CA PRO A 12 5.00 0.27 -12.44
C PRO A 12 5.62 0.54 -13.82
N LYS A 13 6.16 1.75 -14.05
CA LYS A 13 6.83 2.11 -15.30
C LYS A 13 8.11 1.29 -15.48
N ILE A 14 8.92 1.18 -14.44
CA ILE A 14 10.15 0.38 -14.45
C ILE A 14 9.83 -1.09 -14.73
N ILE A 15 8.87 -1.65 -13.99
CA ILE A 15 8.46 -3.04 -14.15
C ILE A 15 7.93 -3.30 -15.56
N SER A 16 7.19 -2.37 -16.15
CA SER A 16 6.69 -2.51 -17.52
C SER A 16 7.79 -2.54 -18.58
N ARG A 17 8.98 -2.02 -18.29
CA ARG A 17 10.16 -2.06 -19.17
C ARG A 17 10.99 -3.32 -18.97
N TRP A 18 11.22 -3.71 -17.70
CA TRP A 18 12.05 -4.86 -17.36
C TRP A 18 11.36 -6.22 -17.52
N PHE A 19 10.01 -6.26 -17.46
CA PHE A 19 9.23 -7.49 -17.52
C PHE A 19 8.26 -7.49 -18.72
N ALA A 20 8.21 -8.59 -19.43
CA ALA A 20 7.21 -8.82 -20.49
C ALA A 20 5.79 -8.79 -19.90
N PRO A 21 4.74 -8.48 -20.70
CA PRO A 21 3.37 -8.31 -20.21
C PRO A 21 2.84 -9.46 -19.34
N ASN A 22 3.21 -10.70 -19.70
CA ASN A 22 2.84 -11.93 -18.99
C ASN A 22 3.61 -12.17 -17.67
N LYS A 23 4.62 -11.35 -17.36
CA LYS A 23 5.46 -11.46 -16.16
C LYS A 23 5.45 -10.19 -15.29
N ARG A 24 4.68 -9.18 -15.67
CA ARG A 24 4.59 -7.92 -14.89
C ARG A 24 4.01 -8.11 -13.50
N GLY A 25 3.04 -9.01 -13.34
CA GLY A 25 2.48 -9.38 -12.03
C GLY A 25 3.57 -9.95 -11.10
N PHE A 26 4.40 -10.85 -11.62
CA PHE A 26 5.55 -11.37 -10.89
C PHE A 26 6.55 -10.26 -10.52
N GLY A 27 6.85 -9.35 -11.46
CA GLY A 27 7.71 -8.19 -11.17
C GLY A 27 7.16 -7.31 -10.05
N MET A 28 5.86 -7.03 -10.06
CA MET A 28 5.19 -6.27 -8.99
C MET A 28 5.23 -7.00 -7.65
N SER A 29 4.93 -8.30 -7.63
CA SER A 29 4.94 -9.08 -6.38
C SER A 29 6.34 -9.22 -5.75
N LEU A 30 7.40 -9.05 -6.53
CA LEU A 30 8.76 -9.01 -6.01
C LEU A 30 9.12 -7.67 -5.37
N CYS A 31 8.54 -6.57 -5.84
CA CYS A 31 8.86 -5.21 -5.38
C CYS A 31 7.96 -4.74 -4.22
N THR A 32 6.68 -5.11 -4.20
CA THR A 32 5.72 -4.67 -3.17
C THR A 32 6.06 -5.08 -1.74
N PRO A 33 6.58 -6.30 -1.46
CA PRO A 33 6.96 -6.69 -0.10
C PRO A 33 8.11 -5.90 0.51
N GLY A 34 8.84 -5.10 -0.29
CA GLY A 34 10.00 -4.32 0.20
C GLY A 34 9.67 -3.42 1.38
N ALA A 35 8.48 -2.80 1.42
CA ALA A 35 8.04 -1.99 2.56
C ALA A 35 7.83 -2.82 3.83
N ASN A 36 7.29 -4.03 3.70
CA ASN A 36 7.06 -4.95 4.81
C ASN A 36 8.38 -5.56 5.33
N PHE A 37 9.34 -5.84 4.44
CA PHE A 37 10.71 -6.20 4.84
C PHE A 37 11.38 -5.07 5.62
N ALA A 38 11.19 -3.81 5.23
CA ALA A 38 11.70 -2.67 5.97
C ALA A 38 11.08 -2.60 7.38
N ALA A 39 9.76 -2.79 7.52
CA ALA A 39 9.08 -2.82 8.81
C ALA A 39 9.60 -3.95 9.72
N LEU A 40 9.84 -5.15 9.14
CA LEU A 40 10.41 -6.29 9.85
C LEU A 40 11.80 -5.98 10.41
N ILE A 41 12.69 -5.40 9.59
CA ILE A 41 14.05 -5.03 10.00
C ILE A 41 13.99 -3.91 11.05
N LEU A 42 13.17 -2.89 10.83
CA LEU A 42 13.04 -1.75 11.74
C LEU A 42 12.50 -2.16 13.11
N GLY A 43 11.59 -3.13 13.17
CA GLY A 43 11.08 -3.67 14.44
C GLY A 43 12.16 -4.21 15.36
N VAL A 44 13.29 -4.68 14.81
CA VAL A 44 14.45 -5.17 15.58
C VAL A 44 15.53 -4.11 15.71
N VAL A 45 15.89 -3.45 14.61
CA VAL A 45 17.06 -2.55 14.54
C VAL A 45 16.79 -1.21 15.22
N ALA A 46 15.58 -0.64 15.05
CA ALA A 46 15.29 0.68 15.60
C ALA A 46 15.40 0.73 17.14
N PRO A 47 14.84 -0.22 17.93
CA PRO A 47 15.01 -0.22 19.37
C PRO A 47 16.47 -0.36 19.82
N LEU A 48 17.27 -1.17 19.13
CA LEU A 48 18.69 -1.33 19.46
C LEU A 48 19.46 -0.02 19.27
N VAL A 49 19.20 0.69 18.17
CA VAL A 49 19.85 1.98 17.90
C VAL A 49 19.36 3.06 18.87
N ILE A 50 18.06 3.12 19.14
CA ILE A 50 17.47 4.14 20.04
C ILE A 50 17.96 3.92 21.48
N ASN A 51 17.97 2.69 21.97
CA ASN A 51 18.44 2.37 23.32
C ASN A 51 19.96 2.57 23.50
N GLY A 52 20.75 2.31 22.44
CA GLY A 52 22.21 2.47 22.49
C GLY A 52 22.70 3.90 22.27
N LEU A 53 22.09 4.63 21.34
CA LEU A 53 22.60 5.92 20.86
C LEU A 53 21.63 7.09 21.07
N GLY A 54 20.42 6.81 21.52
CA GLY A 54 19.34 7.78 21.64
C GLY A 54 18.61 8.06 20.32
N TRP A 55 17.41 8.64 20.42
CA TRP A 55 16.53 8.85 19.27
C TRP A 55 17.10 9.83 18.22
N ASN A 56 17.85 10.86 18.67
CA ASN A 56 18.49 11.81 17.76
C ASN A 56 19.52 11.14 16.83
N MET A 57 20.37 10.28 17.41
CA MET A 57 21.39 9.55 16.64
C MET A 57 20.76 8.46 15.76
N ALA A 58 19.59 7.93 16.11
CA ALA A 58 18.85 7.03 15.25
C ALA A 58 18.46 7.72 13.92
N TYR A 59 17.98 8.97 13.96
CA TYR A 59 17.70 9.75 12.73
C TYR A 59 18.96 9.97 11.88
N VAL A 60 20.09 10.27 12.50
CA VAL A 60 21.37 10.43 11.79
C VAL A 60 21.80 9.11 11.13
N ALA A 61 21.73 8.00 11.86
CA ALA A 61 22.09 6.68 11.34
C ALA A 61 21.19 6.27 10.15
N PHE A 62 19.89 6.44 10.25
CA PHE A 62 18.97 6.19 9.14
C PHE A 62 19.18 7.17 7.99
N GLY A 63 19.52 8.43 8.25
CA GLY A 63 19.87 9.41 7.22
C GLY A 63 21.10 8.99 6.42
N ILE A 64 22.17 8.52 7.08
CA ILE A 64 23.37 7.98 6.44
C ILE A 64 23.02 6.73 5.61
N TYR A 65 22.22 5.83 6.15
CA TYR A 65 21.75 4.63 5.44
C TYR A 65 21.00 5.02 4.15
N PHE A 66 20.08 5.99 4.22
CA PHE A 66 19.34 6.46 3.04
C PHE A 66 20.26 7.14 2.02
N ALA A 67 21.24 7.93 2.47
CA ALA A 67 22.24 8.53 1.58
C ALA A 67 23.03 7.44 0.84
N PHE A 68 23.50 6.42 1.56
CA PHE A 68 24.20 5.28 0.97
C PHE A 68 23.33 4.55 -0.08
N ILE A 69 22.08 4.22 0.25
CA ILE A 69 21.15 3.57 -0.69
C ILE A 69 20.91 4.47 -1.92
N THR A 70 20.75 5.77 -1.74
CA THR A 70 20.55 6.71 -2.85
C THR A 70 21.73 6.69 -3.80
N VAL A 71 22.96 6.77 -3.29
CA VAL A 71 24.19 6.68 -4.11
C VAL A 71 24.28 5.31 -4.79
N PHE A 72 24.04 4.22 -4.06
CA PHE A 72 24.04 2.86 -4.62
C PHE A 72 23.04 2.72 -5.78
N VAL A 73 21.80 3.18 -5.59
CA VAL A 73 20.78 3.17 -6.64
C VAL A 73 21.19 4.04 -7.83
N ALA A 74 21.71 5.24 -7.60
CA ALA A 74 22.15 6.12 -8.68
C ALA A 74 23.26 5.50 -9.54
N LEU A 75 24.15 4.73 -8.94
CA LEU A 75 25.26 4.07 -9.65
C LEU A 75 24.84 2.77 -10.37
N THR A 76 23.89 2.02 -9.78
CA THR A 76 23.55 0.67 -10.26
C THR A 76 22.28 0.63 -11.09
N PHE A 77 21.35 1.57 -10.85
CA PHE A 77 20.03 1.57 -11.47
C PHE A 77 20.13 1.94 -12.96
N ARG A 78 19.36 1.22 -13.78
CA ARG A 78 19.17 1.50 -15.22
C ARG A 78 17.67 1.56 -15.52
N GLU A 79 17.27 2.44 -16.42
CA GLU A 79 15.87 2.65 -16.75
C GLU A 79 15.23 1.46 -17.49
N GLY A 80 16.02 0.72 -18.23
CA GLY A 80 15.51 -0.42 -19.00
C GLY A 80 16.59 -1.44 -19.35
N PRO A 81 16.21 -2.68 -19.72
CA PRO A 81 17.14 -3.72 -20.12
C PRO A 81 17.88 -3.37 -21.43
N GLU A 82 17.32 -2.47 -22.23
CA GLU A 82 17.87 -2.03 -23.51
C GLU A 82 19.25 -1.36 -23.33
N GLU A 83 19.47 -0.66 -22.23
CA GLU A 83 20.76 -0.02 -21.90
C GLU A 83 21.89 -1.06 -21.70
N LYS A 84 21.53 -2.30 -21.42
CA LYS A 84 22.46 -3.45 -21.30
C LYS A 84 22.39 -4.40 -22.49
N GLY A 85 21.67 -4.05 -23.56
CA GLY A 85 21.46 -4.93 -24.71
C GLY A 85 20.65 -6.18 -24.40
N LEU A 86 19.85 -6.17 -23.31
CA LEU A 86 19.04 -7.30 -22.87
C LEU A 86 17.58 -7.14 -23.30
N ALA A 87 16.93 -8.26 -23.57
CA ALA A 87 15.48 -8.30 -23.76
C ALA A 87 14.75 -8.29 -22.41
N PRO A 88 13.49 -7.79 -22.33
CA PRO A 88 12.69 -7.86 -21.12
C PRO A 88 12.54 -9.29 -20.59
N TYR A 89 12.59 -9.46 -19.28
CA TYR A 89 12.46 -10.78 -18.65
C TYR A 89 11.11 -11.44 -19.01
N GLY A 90 11.16 -12.68 -19.52
CA GLY A 90 9.98 -13.41 -19.96
C GLY A 90 9.55 -13.13 -21.41
N ALA A 91 10.32 -12.36 -22.18
CA ALA A 91 10.14 -12.23 -23.61
C ALA A 91 10.50 -13.55 -24.34
N PRO A 92 9.87 -13.86 -25.48
CA PRO A 92 10.21 -15.03 -26.30
C PRO A 92 11.70 -15.03 -26.69
N LYS A 93 12.32 -16.21 -26.71
CA LYS A 93 13.73 -16.36 -27.15
C LYS A 93 13.89 -15.83 -28.56
N GLY A 94 14.81 -14.89 -28.78
CA GLY A 94 15.07 -14.28 -30.09
C GLY A 94 14.48 -12.87 -30.26
N THR A 95 13.75 -12.34 -29.28
CA THR A 95 13.32 -10.95 -29.30
C THR A 95 14.53 -10.05 -29.05
N GLN A 96 15.01 -9.38 -30.11
CA GLN A 96 16.01 -8.32 -29.94
C GLN A 96 15.44 -7.19 -29.09
N ALA A 97 16.28 -6.53 -28.30
CA ALA A 97 15.92 -5.35 -27.54
C ALA A 97 15.25 -4.33 -28.49
N ALA A 98 13.92 -4.21 -28.39
CA ALA A 98 13.23 -3.20 -29.16
C ALA A 98 13.69 -1.82 -28.62
N PRO A 99 14.02 -0.87 -29.50
CA PRO A 99 14.35 0.48 -29.06
C PRO A 99 13.22 1.00 -28.16
N ALA A 100 13.58 1.63 -27.04
CA ALA A 100 12.62 2.15 -26.09
C ALA A 100 11.51 2.92 -26.83
N PRO A 101 10.22 2.61 -26.60
CA PRO A 101 9.17 3.37 -27.25
C PRO A 101 9.35 4.82 -26.81
N LYS A 102 9.69 5.70 -27.74
CA LYS A 102 9.69 7.15 -27.53
C LYS A 102 8.26 7.56 -27.22
N LEU A 103 7.95 7.69 -25.92
CA LEU A 103 6.62 8.00 -25.39
C LEU A 103 6.15 9.42 -25.74
N GLU A 104 7.03 10.24 -26.32
CA GLU A 104 6.73 11.66 -26.58
C GLU A 104 6.17 11.97 -27.98
N GLU A 105 6.34 11.11 -28.97
CA GLU A 105 5.92 11.47 -30.34
C GLU A 105 4.51 11.01 -30.73
N LYS A 106 3.88 10.07 -30.03
CA LYS A 106 2.51 9.64 -30.36
C LYS A 106 1.39 10.51 -29.76
N ALA A 107 1.72 11.41 -28.83
CA ALA A 107 0.71 12.30 -28.22
C ALA A 107 0.37 13.53 -29.06
N VAL A 108 1.16 13.88 -30.08
CA VAL A 108 0.99 15.10 -30.87
C VAL A 108 0.28 14.90 -32.23
N ALA A 109 0.13 13.68 -32.70
CA ALA A 109 -0.31 13.39 -34.06
C ALA A 109 -1.81 13.07 -34.25
N SER A 110 -2.67 13.22 -33.23
CA SER A 110 -4.11 12.98 -33.41
C SER A 110 -4.94 14.13 -32.84
N GLY A 111 -5.60 14.87 -33.75
CA GLY A 111 -6.45 16.00 -33.41
C GLY A 111 -7.56 15.66 -32.39
N LYS A 112 -7.82 16.62 -31.48
CA LYS A 112 -8.97 16.68 -30.53
C LYS A 112 -9.25 15.45 -29.67
N LYS A 113 -8.26 14.66 -29.23
CA LYS A 113 -8.48 13.70 -28.14
C LYS A 113 -8.52 14.45 -26.79
N VAL A 114 -9.62 14.30 -26.07
CA VAL A 114 -9.75 14.77 -24.67
C VAL A 114 -8.58 14.21 -23.88
N SER A 115 -7.88 15.06 -23.12
CA SER A 115 -6.70 14.59 -22.35
C SER A 115 -7.09 13.39 -21.44
N PRO A 116 -6.27 12.37 -21.34
CA PRO A 116 -6.55 11.19 -20.49
C PRO A 116 -6.92 11.58 -19.06
N LEU A 117 -6.31 12.62 -18.52
CA LEU A 117 -6.63 13.15 -17.20
C LEU A 117 -8.08 13.65 -17.09
N ARG A 118 -8.53 14.44 -18.07
CA ARG A 118 -9.92 14.94 -18.08
C ARG A 118 -10.93 13.81 -18.25
N GLN A 119 -10.58 12.79 -19.01
CA GLN A 119 -11.41 11.62 -19.23
C GLN A 119 -11.57 10.82 -17.95
N VAL A 120 -10.46 10.49 -17.27
CA VAL A 120 -10.42 9.77 -16.00
C VAL A 120 -11.12 10.55 -14.88
N ALA A 121 -10.92 11.88 -14.81
CA ALA A 121 -11.56 12.73 -13.81
C ALA A 121 -13.09 12.79 -13.95
N ARG A 122 -13.63 12.56 -15.15
CA ARG A 122 -15.09 12.48 -15.40
C ARG A 122 -15.68 11.11 -15.09
N MET A 123 -14.85 10.08 -14.92
CA MET A 123 -15.34 8.74 -14.56
C MET A 123 -15.70 8.69 -13.09
N GLY A 124 -16.97 8.46 -12.76
CA GLY A 124 -17.45 8.32 -11.37
C GLY A 124 -16.71 7.24 -10.58
N ILE A 125 -16.27 6.18 -11.27
CA ILE A 125 -15.50 5.09 -10.62
C ILE A 125 -14.16 5.58 -10.05
N THR A 126 -13.50 6.54 -10.66
CA THR A 126 -12.23 7.11 -10.19
C THR A 126 -12.39 7.72 -8.79
N TRP A 127 -13.45 8.47 -8.58
CA TRP A 127 -13.78 9.11 -7.30
C TRP A 127 -14.26 8.08 -6.28
N HIS A 128 -15.09 7.13 -6.71
CA HIS A 128 -15.59 6.07 -5.83
C HIS A 128 -14.46 5.18 -5.32
N PHE A 129 -13.59 4.70 -6.22
CA PHE A 129 -12.43 3.88 -5.84
C PHE A 129 -11.40 4.71 -5.08
N GLY A 130 -11.18 5.96 -5.49
CA GLY A 130 -10.30 6.89 -4.79
C GLY A 130 -10.73 7.14 -3.35
N LEU A 131 -12.02 7.38 -3.11
CA LEU A 131 -12.59 7.56 -1.77
C LEU A 131 -12.49 6.27 -0.94
N PHE A 132 -12.85 5.13 -1.52
CA PHE A 132 -12.65 3.83 -0.88
C PHE A 132 -11.21 3.67 -0.40
N TYR A 133 -10.26 3.90 -1.30
CA TYR A 133 -8.84 3.71 -1.00
C TYR A 133 -8.30 4.75 -0.02
N ALA A 134 -8.79 5.99 -0.04
CA ALA A 134 -8.44 7.01 0.94
C ALA A 134 -8.92 6.62 2.35
N VAL A 135 -10.18 6.16 2.49
CA VAL A 135 -10.72 5.73 3.79
C VAL A 135 -10.02 4.46 4.29
N TYR A 136 -9.71 3.51 3.41
CA TYR A 136 -8.90 2.34 3.76
C TYR A 136 -7.51 2.76 4.26
N GLN A 137 -6.82 3.66 3.55
CA GLN A 137 -5.50 4.14 3.92
C GLN A 137 -5.49 4.93 5.23
N LEU A 138 -6.58 5.63 5.55
CA LEU A 138 -6.75 6.28 6.86
C LEU A 138 -6.68 5.25 7.99
N GLY A 139 -7.45 4.19 7.91
CA GLY A 139 -7.41 3.11 8.91
C GLY A 139 -6.08 2.35 8.91
N TYR A 140 -5.57 1.99 7.73
CA TYR A 140 -4.31 1.25 7.59
C TYR A 140 -3.12 2.00 8.21
N MET A 141 -2.97 3.28 7.92
CA MET A 141 -1.87 4.09 8.46
C MET A 141 -2.04 4.39 9.95
N ALA A 142 -3.26 4.61 10.42
CA ALA A 142 -3.52 4.73 11.85
C ALA A 142 -3.11 3.44 12.58
N ALA A 143 -3.52 2.26 12.09
CA ALA A 143 -3.14 0.99 12.71
C ALA A 143 -1.63 0.82 12.81
N THR A 144 -0.93 0.92 11.66
CA THR A 144 0.53 0.66 11.60
C THR A 144 1.36 1.61 12.43
N GLN A 145 0.97 2.89 12.52
CA GLN A 145 1.69 3.89 13.29
C GLN A 145 1.43 3.73 14.81
N TYR A 146 0.27 3.22 15.20
CA TYR A 146 -0.10 3.16 16.61
C TYR A 146 0.08 1.77 17.25
N TYR A 147 0.58 0.74 16.54
CA TYR A 147 0.91 -0.55 17.18
C TYR A 147 1.92 -0.38 18.32
N VAL A 148 3.07 0.23 18.03
CA VAL A 148 4.12 0.45 19.04
C VAL A 148 3.65 1.40 20.13
N VAL A 149 3.01 2.51 19.76
CA VAL A 149 2.50 3.51 20.68
C VAL A 149 1.45 2.92 21.63
N SER A 150 0.57 2.06 21.15
CA SER A 150 -0.43 1.42 22.01
C SER A 150 0.20 0.46 23.02
N MET A 151 1.21 -0.29 22.62
CA MET A 151 1.91 -1.20 23.53
C MET A 151 2.75 -0.45 24.56
N THR A 152 3.54 0.54 24.14
CA THR A 152 4.33 1.37 25.09
C THR A 152 3.44 2.17 26.04
N GLY A 153 2.31 2.69 25.55
CA GLY A 153 1.30 3.37 26.39
C GLY A 153 0.63 2.47 27.42
N ASN A 154 0.66 1.15 27.22
CA ASN A 154 0.16 0.14 28.17
C ASN A 154 1.28 -0.50 29.01
N GLY A 155 2.49 0.10 29.03
CA GLY A 155 3.57 -0.28 29.96
C GLY A 155 4.56 -1.32 29.40
N PHE A 156 4.45 -1.72 28.12
CA PHE A 156 5.48 -2.59 27.53
C PHE A 156 6.72 -1.78 27.15
N ASP A 157 7.90 -2.40 27.31
CA ASP A 157 9.16 -1.79 26.86
C ASP A 157 9.20 -1.60 25.32
N LEU A 158 10.02 -0.66 24.87
CA LEU A 158 10.11 -0.28 23.46
C LEU A 158 10.50 -1.45 22.54
N ALA A 159 11.40 -2.33 23.02
CA ALA A 159 11.85 -3.47 22.20
C ALA A 159 10.72 -4.47 21.99
N THR A 160 10.00 -4.83 23.07
CA THR A 160 8.83 -5.70 23.01
C THR A 160 7.72 -5.06 22.15
N ALA A 161 7.42 -3.78 22.33
CA ALA A 161 6.44 -3.09 21.53
C ALA A 161 6.81 -3.04 20.04
N ALA A 162 8.06 -2.74 19.70
CA ALA A 162 8.54 -2.68 18.33
C ALA A 162 8.58 -4.06 17.65
N PHE A 163 8.78 -5.14 18.39
CA PHE A 163 8.73 -6.51 17.85
C PHE A 163 7.35 -6.85 17.24
N SER A 164 6.29 -6.17 17.67
CA SER A 164 4.97 -6.29 17.03
C SER A 164 4.99 -5.96 15.54
N LEU A 165 5.84 -5.01 15.09
CA LEU A 165 6.03 -4.68 13.68
C LEU A 165 6.65 -5.84 12.91
N THR A 166 7.58 -6.56 13.54
CA THR A 166 8.21 -7.75 12.95
C THR A 166 7.18 -8.86 12.74
N ILE A 167 6.39 -9.17 13.77
CA ILE A 167 5.31 -10.17 13.68
C ILE A 167 4.30 -9.76 12.61
N GLY A 168 3.83 -8.52 12.65
CA GLY A 168 2.89 -7.97 11.67
C GLY A 168 3.45 -8.01 10.25
N GLY A 169 4.70 -7.60 10.04
CA GLY A 169 5.36 -7.59 8.75
C GLY A 169 5.47 -8.99 8.12
N VAL A 170 5.88 -10.01 8.90
CA VAL A 170 5.94 -11.40 8.43
C VAL A 170 4.57 -11.88 7.96
N LEU A 171 3.53 -11.68 8.79
CA LEU A 171 2.19 -12.14 8.45
C LEU A 171 1.59 -11.37 7.27
N THR A 172 1.85 -10.07 7.15
CA THR A 172 1.43 -9.30 5.99
C THR A 172 2.07 -9.83 4.71
N ILE A 173 3.38 -10.12 4.70
CA ILE A 173 4.07 -10.69 3.53
C ILE A 173 3.43 -12.04 3.13
N ILE A 174 3.23 -12.93 4.10
CA ILE A 174 2.60 -14.24 3.83
C ILE A 174 1.20 -14.05 3.23
N THR A 175 0.42 -13.15 3.82
CA THR A 175 -0.95 -12.89 3.36
C THR A 175 -0.97 -12.22 1.99
N GLU A 176 -0.08 -11.29 1.69
CA GLU A 176 0.06 -10.68 0.36
C GLU A 176 0.29 -11.73 -0.73
N LEU A 177 1.16 -12.69 -0.48
CA LEU A 177 1.43 -13.77 -1.43
C LEU A 177 0.23 -14.70 -1.60
N VAL A 178 -0.41 -15.10 -0.51
CA VAL A 178 -1.59 -16.00 -0.52
C VAL A 178 -2.78 -15.30 -1.16
N VAL A 179 -3.12 -14.10 -0.70
CA VAL A 179 -4.28 -13.33 -1.16
C VAL A 179 -4.08 -12.88 -2.60
N GLY A 180 -2.86 -12.49 -2.99
CA GLY A 180 -2.51 -12.16 -4.37
C GLY A 180 -2.76 -13.34 -5.32
N SER A 181 -2.31 -14.54 -4.97
CA SER A 181 -2.54 -15.74 -5.78
C SER A 181 -4.01 -16.18 -5.79
N LEU A 182 -4.72 -15.98 -4.68
CA LEU A 182 -6.13 -16.33 -4.55
C LEU A 182 -7.05 -15.34 -5.30
N SER A 183 -6.62 -14.08 -5.44
CA SER A 183 -7.36 -13.02 -6.15
C SER A 183 -7.59 -13.30 -7.64
N ASP A 184 -6.79 -14.18 -8.22
CA ASP A 184 -6.97 -14.60 -9.62
C ASP A 184 -8.12 -15.62 -9.80
N ARG A 185 -8.58 -16.25 -8.69
CA ARG A 185 -9.65 -17.27 -8.69
C ARG A 185 -10.98 -16.74 -8.19
N PHE A 186 -10.97 -15.69 -7.38
CA PHE A 186 -12.15 -15.11 -6.76
C PHE A 186 -12.42 -13.69 -7.27
N GLU A 187 -13.65 -13.24 -7.17
CA GLU A 187 -13.99 -11.84 -7.51
C GLU A 187 -13.28 -10.89 -6.55
N ARG A 188 -12.33 -10.10 -7.10
CA ARG A 188 -11.45 -9.21 -6.32
C ARG A 188 -12.21 -8.27 -5.40
N LYS A 189 -13.35 -7.74 -5.87
CA LYS A 189 -14.21 -6.85 -5.08
C LYS A 189 -14.67 -7.50 -3.76
N ASN A 190 -15.13 -8.74 -3.81
CA ASN A 190 -15.60 -9.46 -2.64
C ASN A 190 -14.46 -9.79 -1.68
N MET A 191 -13.31 -10.19 -2.23
CA MET A 191 -12.09 -10.39 -1.43
C MET A 191 -11.67 -9.14 -0.68
N ILE A 192 -11.62 -8.00 -1.37
CA ILE A 192 -11.29 -6.70 -0.77
C ILE A 192 -12.28 -6.40 0.35
N GLY A 193 -13.59 -6.51 0.10
CA GLY A 193 -14.63 -6.23 1.08
C GLY A 193 -14.50 -7.09 2.34
N ILE A 194 -14.32 -8.40 2.18
CA ILE A 194 -14.20 -9.36 3.30
C ILE A 194 -12.94 -9.06 4.12
N MET A 195 -11.79 -8.89 3.49
CA MET A 195 -10.53 -8.66 4.20
C MET A 195 -10.53 -7.32 4.96
N VAL A 196 -11.10 -6.27 4.35
CA VAL A 196 -11.27 -4.97 4.99
C VAL A 196 -12.25 -5.05 6.18
N ALA A 197 -13.34 -5.81 6.04
CA ALA A 197 -14.26 -6.07 7.15
C ALA A 197 -13.57 -6.82 8.30
N CYS A 198 -12.78 -7.85 8.00
CA CYS A 198 -11.99 -8.56 9.00
C CYS A 198 -11.03 -7.61 9.74
N THR A 199 -10.34 -6.72 9.02
CA THR A 199 -9.47 -5.71 9.65
C THR A 199 -10.27 -4.83 10.61
N GLY A 200 -11.47 -4.38 10.21
CA GLY A 200 -12.34 -3.55 11.03
C GLY A 200 -12.79 -4.26 12.32
N VAL A 201 -13.27 -5.50 12.20
CA VAL A 201 -13.73 -6.31 13.35
C VAL A 201 -12.58 -6.61 14.31
N LEU A 202 -11.41 -7.00 13.79
CA LEU A 202 -10.23 -7.28 14.61
C LEU A 202 -9.74 -6.03 15.34
N SER A 203 -9.76 -4.87 14.67
CA SER A 203 -9.37 -3.60 15.29
C SER A 203 -10.36 -3.17 16.38
N ALA A 204 -11.67 -3.38 16.17
CA ALA A 204 -12.68 -3.16 17.20
C ALA A 204 -12.46 -4.09 18.39
N GLY A 205 -12.18 -5.37 18.15
CA GLY A 205 -11.86 -6.35 19.19
C GLY A 205 -10.63 -5.95 20.00
N TYR A 206 -9.58 -5.47 19.34
CA TYR A 206 -8.36 -4.99 20.01
C TYR A 206 -8.63 -3.74 20.85
N ALA A 207 -9.39 -2.77 20.32
CA ALA A 207 -9.79 -1.59 21.07
C ALA A 207 -10.60 -1.95 22.31
N ILE A 208 -11.59 -2.82 22.20
CA ILE A 208 -12.40 -3.30 23.31
C ILE A 208 -11.54 -4.01 24.36
N TYR A 209 -10.59 -4.85 23.90
CA TYR A 209 -9.66 -5.53 24.81
C TYR A 209 -8.83 -4.52 25.62
N LEU A 210 -8.23 -3.53 24.97
CA LEU A 210 -7.42 -2.51 25.63
C LEU A 210 -8.23 -1.63 26.59
N LEU A 211 -9.48 -1.29 26.23
CA LEU A 211 -10.36 -0.45 27.06
C LEU A 211 -10.83 -1.15 28.33
N ASN A 212 -10.98 -2.47 28.28
CA ASN A 212 -11.49 -3.25 29.42
C ASN A 212 -10.38 -3.91 30.25
N THR A 213 -9.12 -3.82 29.84
CA THR A 213 -8.00 -4.47 30.51
C THR A 213 -6.96 -3.43 30.91
N PRO A 214 -6.93 -2.95 32.17
CA PRO A 214 -6.01 -1.91 32.62
C PRO A 214 -4.53 -2.28 32.51
N ALA A 215 -4.21 -3.58 32.57
CA ALA A 215 -2.88 -4.14 32.37
C ALA A 215 -2.96 -5.27 31.35
N PRO A 216 -2.93 -4.96 30.04
CA PRO A 216 -3.10 -5.98 29.00
C PRO A 216 -1.89 -6.92 28.95
N ASP A 217 -2.16 -8.19 28.70
CA ASP A 217 -1.14 -9.21 28.51
C ASP A 217 -0.49 -9.11 27.13
N LEU A 218 0.77 -9.51 27.04
CA LEU A 218 1.57 -9.46 25.82
C LEU A 218 1.01 -10.33 24.69
N ILE A 219 0.61 -11.55 25.02
CA ILE A 219 0.15 -12.54 24.02
C ILE A 219 -1.09 -12.08 23.27
N PRO A 220 -2.18 -11.63 23.93
CA PRO A 220 -3.34 -11.06 23.24
C PRO A 220 -3.00 -9.83 22.39
N CYS A 221 -2.11 -8.94 22.87
CA CYS A 221 -1.70 -7.77 22.10
C CYS A 221 -1.04 -8.20 20.77
N TYR A 222 -0.07 -9.10 20.82
CA TYR A 222 0.58 -9.64 19.63
C TYR A 222 -0.39 -10.38 18.72
N PHE A 223 -1.31 -11.15 19.29
CA PHE A 223 -2.34 -11.87 18.53
C PHE A 223 -3.22 -10.94 17.71
N PHE A 224 -3.76 -9.88 18.34
CA PHE A 224 -4.58 -8.91 17.62
C PHE A 224 -3.77 -8.16 16.55
N ILE A 225 -2.59 -7.65 16.88
CA ILE A 225 -1.72 -6.93 15.94
C ILE A 225 -1.35 -7.84 14.75
N ALA A 226 -1.04 -9.08 15.02
CA ALA A 226 -0.72 -10.08 14.02
C ALA A 226 -1.87 -10.31 13.04
N LEU A 227 -3.09 -10.50 13.54
CA LEU A 227 -4.27 -10.73 12.72
C LEU A 227 -4.71 -9.47 11.95
N ILE A 228 -4.65 -8.30 12.60
CA ILE A 228 -4.93 -7.02 11.92
C ILE A 228 -3.93 -6.84 10.77
N SER A 229 -2.63 -7.03 11.02
CA SER A 229 -1.59 -6.91 10.00
C SER A 229 -1.77 -7.92 8.86
N ALA A 230 -2.07 -9.18 9.18
CA ALA A 230 -2.39 -10.20 8.17
C ALA A 230 -3.54 -9.77 7.27
N SER A 231 -4.62 -9.23 7.84
CA SER A 231 -5.79 -8.81 7.06
C SER A 231 -5.51 -7.61 6.15
N THR A 232 -4.48 -6.80 6.43
CA THR A 232 -4.08 -5.68 5.57
C THR A 232 -3.30 -6.11 4.32
N GLY A 233 -2.88 -7.36 4.20
CA GLY A 233 -2.25 -7.92 2.99
C GLY A 233 -3.10 -7.83 1.73
N VAL A 234 -4.37 -7.47 1.84
CA VAL A 234 -5.26 -7.16 0.71
C VAL A 234 -4.82 -5.95 -0.13
N ILE A 235 -3.86 -5.14 0.33
CA ILE A 235 -3.41 -3.93 -0.38
C ILE A 235 -2.90 -4.24 -1.80
N THR A 236 -2.29 -5.39 -2.03
CA THR A 236 -1.84 -5.84 -3.35
C THR A 236 -3.01 -6.06 -4.31
N VAL A 237 -4.12 -6.59 -3.80
CA VAL A 237 -5.35 -6.80 -4.58
C VAL A 237 -6.05 -5.48 -4.86
N ILE A 238 -6.05 -4.54 -3.92
CA ILE A 238 -6.57 -3.18 -4.12
C ILE A 238 -5.80 -2.48 -5.25
N MET A 239 -4.46 -2.53 -5.21
CA MET A 239 -3.62 -1.90 -6.22
C MET A 239 -3.78 -2.51 -7.62
N SER A 240 -3.84 -3.85 -7.72
CA SER A 240 -4.06 -4.54 -8.98
C SER A 240 -5.48 -4.30 -9.53
N GLY A 241 -6.48 -4.32 -8.65
CA GLY A 241 -7.89 -4.10 -8.99
C GLY A 241 -8.18 -2.69 -9.50
N ALA A 242 -7.47 -1.66 -9.00
CA ALA A 242 -7.64 -0.29 -9.46
C ALA A 242 -7.42 -0.13 -10.97
N GLY A 243 -6.46 -0.87 -11.54
CA GLY A 243 -6.15 -0.83 -12.97
C GLY A 243 -7.19 -1.48 -13.88
N GLU A 244 -8.05 -2.34 -13.35
CA GLU A 244 -9.05 -3.08 -14.14
C GLU A 244 -10.22 -2.24 -14.59
N TYR A 245 -10.44 -1.10 -13.97
CA TYR A 245 -11.53 -0.18 -14.32
C TYR A 245 -11.24 0.69 -15.54
N TYR A 246 -9.99 0.68 -16.04
CA TYR A 246 -9.54 1.58 -17.10
C TYR A 246 -9.06 0.79 -18.32
N ASN A 247 -9.26 1.37 -19.51
CA ASN A 247 -8.62 0.88 -20.73
C ASN A 247 -7.09 1.14 -20.68
N ASP A 248 -6.34 0.53 -21.59
CA ASP A 248 -4.87 0.60 -21.59
C ASP A 248 -4.34 2.04 -21.74
N GLU A 249 -5.04 2.92 -22.49
CA GLU A 249 -4.64 4.32 -22.68
C GLU A 249 -4.79 5.17 -21.41
N CYS A 250 -5.82 4.89 -20.60
CA CYS A 250 -6.15 5.66 -19.39
C CYS A 250 -5.67 5.00 -18.09
N ARG A 251 -5.20 3.74 -18.14
CA ARG A 251 -4.86 2.94 -16.94
C ARG A 251 -3.85 3.62 -16.05
N ALA A 252 -2.74 4.10 -16.62
CA ALA A 252 -1.69 4.77 -15.84
C ALA A 252 -2.19 6.07 -15.20
N THR A 253 -2.98 6.86 -15.95
CA THR A 253 -3.56 8.11 -15.44
C THR A 253 -4.61 7.83 -14.36
N GLY A 254 -5.46 6.81 -14.55
CA GLY A 254 -6.49 6.41 -13.60
C GLY A 254 -5.92 5.91 -12.28
N THR A 255 -4.99 4.98 -12.34
CA THR A 255 -4.31 4.48 -11.14
C THR A 255 -3.51 5.56 -10.45
N GLY A 256 -2.85 6.47 -11.20
CA GLY A 256 -2.15 7.63 -10.64
C GLY A 256 -3.09 8.60 -9.92
N MET A 257 -4.27 8.88 -10.47
CA MET A 257 -5.26 9.74 -9.83
C MET A 257 -5.83 9.10 -8.55
N ILE A 258 -6.17 7.81 -8.58
CA ILE A 258 -6.55 7.06 -7.38
C ILE A 258 -5.41 7.12 -6.33
N GLY A 259 -4.17 6.92 -6.78
CA GLY A 259 -2.97 7.06 -5.94
C GLY A 259 -2.82 8.42 -5.30
N THR A 260 -3.21 9.49 -5.98
CA THR A 260 -3.19 10.85 -5.42
C THR A 260 -4.28 11.06 -4.38
N ILE A 261 -5.49 10.56 -4.63
CA ILE A 261 -6.62 10.69 -3.69
C ILE A 261 -6.34 9.91 -2.39
N ASN A 262 -5.74 8.72 -2.47
CA ASN A 262 -5.46 7.91 -1.28
C ASN A 262 -4.44 8.56 -0.33
N ILE A 263 -3.55 9.40 -0.83
CA ILE A 263 -2.55 10.12 -0.02
C ILE A 263 -3.23 10.95 1.07
N VAL A 264 -4.39 11.53 0.80
CA VAL A 264 -5.14 12.29 1.80
C VAL A 264 -5.50 11.41 3.00
N GLY A 265 -6.05 10.22 2.77
CA GLY A 265 -6.36 9.27 3.85
C GLY A 265 -5.12 8.82 4.62
N ARG A 266 -4.03 8.56 3.89
CA ARG A 266 -2.76 8.12 4.45
C ARG A 266 -2.19 9.07 5.52
N TYR A 267 -2.38 10.37 5.36
CA TYR A 267 -1.91 11.38 6.32
C TYR A 267 -2.96 11.72 7.38
N LEU A 268 -4.23 11.73 7.00
CA LEU A 268 -5.31 12.03 7.95
C LEU A 268 -5.43 10.96 9.04
N GLY A 269 -5.15 9.69 8.73
CA GLY A 269 -5.30 8.59 9.69
C GLY A 269 -4.51 8.78 10.99
N PRO A 270 -3.17 8.85 10.94
CA PRO A 270 -2.36 9.08 12.14
C PRO A 270 -2.67 10.41 12.83
N TRP A 271 -2.98 11.46 12.05
CA TRP A 271 -3.28 12.77 12.59
C TRP A 271 -4.58 12.78 13.41
N VAL A 272 -5.66 12.20 12.86
CA VAL A 272 -6.95 12.08 13.58
C VAL A 272 -6.80 11.18 14.80
N ALA A 273 -6.07 10.06 14.68
CA ALA A 273 -5.81 9.16 15.80
C ALA A 273 -5.03 9.88 16.91
N GLY A 274 -4.03 10.71 16.57
CA GLY A 274 -3.27 11.50 17.52
C GLY A 274 -4.17 12.48 18.29
N ILE A 275 -4.99 13.25 17.60
CA ILE A 275 -5.93 14.20 18.25
C ILE A 275 -6.85 13.49 19.25
N VAL A 276 -7.39 12.33 18.88
CA VAL A 276 -8.31 11.60 19.75
C VAL A 276 -7.57 11.00 20.95
N ILE A 277 -6.35 10.52 20.77
CA ILE A 277 -5.51 10.04 21.89
C ILE A 277 -5.18 11.21 22.85
N ASP A 278 -4.78 12.36 22.31
CA ASP A 278 -4.47 13.53 23.13
C ASP A 278 -5.69 14.01 23.93
N ALA A 279 -6.88 13.93 23.34
CA ALA A 279 -8.13 14.32 24.00
C ALA A 279 -8.62 13.31 25.05
N THR A 280 -8.32 12.01 24.88
CA THR A 280 -8.85 10.92 25.72
C THR A 280 -7.82 10.36 26.69
N GLY A 281 -6.54 10.57 26.43
CA GLY A 281 -5.42 9.98 27.18
C GLY A 281 -5.25 8.48 26.96
N GLN A 282 -6.01 7.85 26.03
CA GLN A 282 -6.01 6.39 25.85
C GLN A 282 -5.67 6.00 24.40
N THR A 283 -4.63 5.22 24.22
CA THR A 283 -4.16 4.75 22.91
C THR A 283 -5.12 3.77 22.22
N ALA A 284 -6.02 3.14 22.98
CA ALA A 284 -7.04 2.22 22.46
C ALA A 284 -7.97 2.89 21.42
N TYR A 285 -8.24 4.20 21.55
CA TYR A 285 -9.11 4.92 20.63
C TYR A 285 -8.54 5.05 19.21
N ALA A 286 -7.22 4.90 19.03
CA ALA A 286 -6.67 4.79 17.68
C ALA A 286 -7.29 3.61 16.92
N PHE A 287 -7.48 2.47 17.60
CA PHE A 287 -8.05 1.27 17.00
C PHE A 287 -9.57 1.35 16.82
N VAL A 288 -10.26 2.18 17.59
CA VAL A 288 -11.67 2.54 17.31
C VAL A 288 -11.76 3.28 15.98
N ILE A 289 -10.85 4.25 15.73
CA ILE A 289 -10.80 4.99 14.46
C ILE A 289 -10.50 4.04 13.30
N VAL A 290 -9.54 3.12 13.49
CA VAL A 290 -9.23 2.08 12.49
C VAL A 290 -10.47 1.25 12.19
N ALA A 291 -11.18 0.76 13.21
CA ALA A 291 -12.38 -0.04 13.05
C ALA A 291 -13.47 0.70 12.25
N VAL A 292 -13.75 1.94 12.63
CA VAL A 292 -14.74 2.78 11.93
C VAL A 292 -14.33 3.01 10.48
N ALA A 293 -13.07 3.38 10.21
CA ALA A 293 -12.58 3.63 8.87
C ALA A 293 -12.66 2.35 8.00
N MET A 294 -12.30 1.19 8.54
CA MET A 294 -12.36 -0.07 7.81
C MET A 294 -13.79 -0.52 7.53
N ILE A 295 -14.71 -0.35 8.48
CA ILE A 295 -16.13 -0.64 8.29
C ILE A 295 -16.73 0.27 7.20
N VAL A 296 -16.46 1.58 7.26
CA VAL A 296 -16.90 2.53 6.22
C VAL A 296 -16.30 2.17 4.86
N SER A 297 -15.01 1.86 4.81
CA SER A 297 -14.32 1.43 3.59
C SER A 297 -14.93 0.13 3.03
N CYS A 298 -15.29 -0.82 3.88
CA CYS A 298 -15.99 -2.05 3.49
C CYS A 298 -17.32 -1.76 2.78
N PHE A 299 -18.15 -0.88 3.34
CA PHE A 299 -19.42 -0.48 2.70
C PHE A 299 -19.18 0.18 1.34
N ILE A 300 -18.19 1.07 1.25
CA ILE A 300 -17.81 1.71 -0.03
C ILE A 300 -17.34 0.64 -1.03
N ALA A 301 -16.54 -0.33 -0.60
CA ALA A 301 -16.06 -1.42 -1.46
C ALA A 301 -17.21 -2.26 -2.03
N PHE A 302 -18.18 -2.64 -1.20
CA PHE A 302 -19.34 -3.41 -1.67
C PHE A 302 -20.29 -2.59 -2.55
N ALA A 303 -20.33 -1.27 -2.41
CA ALA A 303 -21.10 -0.38 -3.28
C ALA A 303 -20.44 -0.16 -4.65
N MET A 304 -19.16 -0.48 -4.84
CA MET A 304 -18.49 -0.32 -6.14
C MET A 304 -19.10 -1.21 -7.23
N PRO A 305 -19.26 -0.69 -8.46
CA PRO A 305 -19.68 -1.53 -9.59
C PRO A 305 -18.58 -2.56 -9.94
N ARG A 306 -18.96 -3.65 -10.60
CA ARG A 306 -18.00 -4.63 -11.11
C ARG A 306 -17.17 -4.02 -12.26
N ALA A 307 -15.90 -4.35 -12.35
CA ALA A 307 -15.00 -3.83 -13.38
C ALA A 307 -15.53 -4.15 -14.78
N ALA A 308 -16.01 -5.36 -15.02
CA ALA A 308 -16.61 -5.77 -16.28
C ALA A 308 -17.80 -4.89 -16.71
N THR A 309 -18.64 -4.47 -15.76
CA THR A 309 -19.78 -3.58 -16.03
C THR A 309 -19.32 -2.18 -16.44
N VAL A 310 -18.26 -1.68 -15.82
CA VAL A 310 -17.70 -0.35 -16.15
C VAL A 310 -17.04 -0.39 -17.53
N GLN A 311 -16.29 -1.44 -17.83
CA GLN A 311 -15.65 -1.61 -19.13
C GLN A 311 -16.68 -1.78 -20.26
N ALA A 312 -17.76 -2.54 -20.04
CA ALA A 312 -18.83 -2.70 -21.03
C ALA A 312 -19.53 -1.36 -21.33
N LYS A 313 -19.82 -0.54 -20.33
CA LYS A 313 -20.37 0.81 -20.53
C LYS A 313 -19.40 1.72 -21.29
N TRP A 314 -18.12 1.55 -21.07
CA TRP A 314 -17.08 2.31 -21.76
C TRP A 314 -17.01 1.96 -23.25
N ALA A 315 -17.04 0.67 -23.56
CA ALA A 315 -17.04 0.16 -24.93
C ALA A 315 -18.32 0.58 -25.70
N ALA A 316 -19.45 0.76 -25.01
CA ALA A 316 -20.69 1.18 -25.62
C ALA A 316 -20.76 2.71 -25.91
N ASN A 317 -19.94 3.53 -25.24
CA ASN A 317 -19.96 4.98 -25.36
C ASN A 317 -18.83 5.58 -26.22
N ASN A 318 -17.93 4.75 -26.73
CA ASN A 318 -16.82 5.08 -27.63
C ASN A 318 -16.81 4.21 -28.86
#